data_535fbcbc7a43d9328a23672260c3bac1
#
_entry.id   535fbcbc7a43d9328a23672260c3bac1
#
_cell.length_a   1.000
_cell.length_b   1.000
_cell.length_c   1.000
_cell.angle_alpha   90.00
_cell.angle_beta   90.00
_cell.angle_gamma   90.00
#
_symmetry.space_group_name_H-M   'P 1'
#
loop_
_entity.id
_entity.type
_entity.pdbx_description
1 polymer ?
#
loop_
_entity_poly.entity_id
_entity_poly.type
_entity_poly.pdbx_seq_one_letter_code
_entity_poly.pdbx_strand_id
1 'polypeptide(L)'
;SGEIAASRHYLHQHAELSFKEQETTAYLVEELEKMGIPVQKFDDYTGCIATIKGGRPGNRTVLLRADIDALPIQENSGVEFKSIHPGVMHACGHDCHAAMLLGAARLLWESREELAGTVKLLFQAAEEVFVGSHYYVDKGYLDDVDAAMGLHVWPTASSGRLVVMD
;
A
#
# COMPACT_ATOMS: atom_id res chain seq x y z
N SER A 1 7.59 -8.58 12.76
CA SER A 1 6.20 -9.08 12.65
C SER A 1 5.22 -8.25 13.48
N GLY A 2 5.57 -7.82 14.71
CA GLY A 2 4.69 -7.00 15.56
C GLY A 2 4.34 -5.64 14.95
N GLU A 3 5.29 -4.98 14.32
CA GLU A 3 5.09 -3.65 13.68
C GLU A 3 4.13 -3.72 12.49
N ILE A 4 4.22 -4.75 11.64
CA ILE A 4 3.28 -4.94 10.52
C ILE A 4 1.85 -5.14 11.03
N ALA A 5 1.69 -5.92 12.11
CA ALA A 5 0.39 -6.10 12.74
C ALA A 5 -0.14 -4.79 13.35
N ALA A 6 0.71 -4.00 13.99
CA ALA A 6 0.34 -2.69 14.52
C ALA A 6 -0.09 -1.73 13.41
N SER A 7 0.66 -1.65 12.32
CA SER A 7 0.28 -0.84 11.15
C SER A 7 -1.06 -1.30 10.57
N ARG A 8 -1.28 -2.61 10.44
CA ARG A 8 -2.55 -3.15 9.97
C ARG A 8 -3.72 -2.77 10.89
N HIS A 9 -3.55 -2.86 12.23
CA HIS A 9 -4.58 -2.49 13.17
C HIS A 9 -4.90 -0.99 13.11
N TYR A 10 -3.88 -0.15 12.97
CA TYR A 10 -4.07 1.30 12.80
C TYR A 10 -4.86 1.62 11.53
N LEU A 11 -4.43 1.09 10.38
CA LEU A 11 -5.09 1.29 9.09
C LEU A 11 -6.55 0.79 9.11
N HIS A 12 -6.80 -0.38 9.71
CA HIS A 12 -8.15 -0.91 9.86
C HIS A 12 -9.05 0.00 10.69
N GLN A 13 -8.51 0.51 11.80
CA GLN A 13 -9.24 1.40 12.71
C GLN A 13 -9.57 2.76 12.06
N HIS A 14 -8.67 3.26 11.20
CA HIS A 14 -8.79 4.55 10.51
C HIS A 14 -9.24 4.38 9.05
N ALA A 15 -10.14 3.43 8.79
CA ALA A 15 -10.64 3.12 7.44
C ALA A 15 -11.29 4.34 6.78
N GLU A 16 -10.90 4.65 5.54
CA GLU A 16 -11.40 5.79 4.76
C GLU A 16 -11.85 5.35 3.37
N LEU A 17 -12.90 5.98 2.86
CA LEU A 17 -13.46 5.68 1.53
C LEU A 17 -12.53 6.15 0.40
N SER A 18 -12.74 5.59 -0.80
CA SER A 18 -12.11 6.01 -2.05
C SER A 18 -12.13 7.54 -2.22
N PHE A 19 -10.99 8.14 -2.57
CA PHE A 19 -10.73 9.59 -2.68
C PHE A 19 -10.81 10.37 -1.35
N LYS A 20 -10.91 9.69 -0.23
CA LYS A 20 -10.99 10.28 1.12
C LYS A 20 -9.85 9.82 2.04
N GLU A 21 -8.88 9.09 1.52
CA GLU A 21 -7.81 8.42 2.25
C GLU A 21 -6.71 9.40 2.73
N GLN A 22 -7.11 10.52 3.38
CA GLN A 22 -6.17 11.55 3.84
C GLN A 22 -5.35 11.09 5.06
N GLU A 23 -6.02 10.55 6.08
CA GLU A 23 -5.34 10.05 7.30
C GLU A 23 -4.50 8.81 6.97
N THR A 24 -5.05 7.91 6.15
CA THR A 24 -4.35 6.73 5.64
C THR A 24 -3.09 7.13 4.89
N THR A 25 -3.18 8.09 3.95
CA THR A 25 -2.04 8.60 3.19
C THR A 25 -1.00 9.24 4.10
N ALA A 26 -1.44 10.09 5.04
CA ALA A 26 -0.54 10.76 5.99
C ALA A 26 0.23 9.75 6.85
N TYR A 27 -0.46 8.74 7.37
CA TYR A 27 0.16 7.65 8.14
C TYR A 27 1.22 6.89 7.34
N LEU A 28 0.87 6.48 6.11
CA LEU A 28 1.79 5.74 5.22
C LEU A 28 3.03 6.56 4.88
N VAL A 29 2.86 7.83 4.57
CA VAL A 29 3.96 8.76 4.31
C VAL A 29 4.86 8.89 5.53
N GLU A 30 4.28 9.10 6.71
CA GLU A 30 5.05 9.24 7.96
C GLU A 30 5.88 7.97 8.25
N GLU A 31 5.30 6.79 8.10
CA GLU A 31 6.01 5.52 8.31
C GLU A 31 7.18 5.33 7.33
N LEU A 32 6.97 5.67 6.05
CA LEU A 32 8.02 5.59 5.03
C LEU A 32 9.14 6.62 5.27
N GLU A 33 8.78 7.87 5.63
CA GLU A 33 9.74 8.93 5.96
C GLU A 33 10.55 8.59 7.21
N LYS A 34 9.96 7.96 8.24
CA LYS A 34 10.67 7.43 9.41
C LYS A 34 11.74 6.39 9.06
N MET A 35 11.50 5.60 8.00
CA MET A 35 12.50 4.66 7.48
C MET A 35 13.61 5.37 6.67
N GLY A 36 13.42 6.64 6.30
CA GLY A 36 14.32 7.40 5.43
C GLY A 36 14.08 7.17 3.94
N ILE A 37 12.96 6.57 3.56
CA ILE A 37 12.60 6.29 2.16
C ILE A 37 12.02 7.55 1.52
N PRO A 38 12.53 8.00 0.35
CA PRO A 38 11.94 9.13 -0.39
C PRO A 38 10.50 8.83 -0.82
N VAL A 39 9.59 9.76 -0.53
CA VAL A 39 8.15 9.63 -0.83
C VAL A 39 7.68 10.78 -1.71
N GLN A 40 7.04 10.45 -2.82
CA GLN A 40 6.29 11.37 -3.64
C GLN A 40 4.85 11.45 -3.14
N LYS A 41 4.44 12.65 -2.73
CA LYS A 41 3.08 13.02 -2.31
C LYS A 41 2.40 13.79 -3.44
N PHE A 42 1.07 13.83 -3.42
CA PHE A 42 0.26 14.52 -4.43
C PHE A 42 -0.62 15.57 -3.74
N ASP A 43 -0.66 16.78 -4.30
CA ASP A 43 -1.44 17.88 -3.72
C ASP A 43 -2.95 17.75 -4.05
N ASP A 44 -3.26 17.07 -5.15
CA ASP A 44 -4.60 16.94 -5.72
C ASP A 44 -5.15 15.49 -5.61
N TYR A 45 -4.42 14.58 -4.94
CA TYR A 45 -4.81 13.18 -4.86
C TYR A 45 -4.30 12.49 -3.59
N THR A 46 -5.00 11.46 -3.15
CA THR A 46 -4.60 10.59 -2.04
C THR A 46 -3.68 9.45 -2.51
N GLY A 47 -3.05 8.75 -1.56
CA GLY A 47 -2.02 7.76 -1.86
C GLY A 47 -0.63 8.38 -2.04
N CYS A 48 0.38 7.55 -2.26
CA CYS A 48 1.76 8.00 -2.44
C CYS A 48 2.60 6.97 -3.20
N ILE A 49 3.76 7.41 -3.69
CA ILE A 49 4.78 6.55 -4.29
C ILE A 49 6.09 6.72 -3.52
N ALA A 50 6.59 5.64 -2.93
CA ALA A 50 7.93 5.60 -2.37
C ALA A 50 8.91 4.99 -3.38
N THR A 51 10.16 5.48 -3.39
CA THR A 51 11.16 5.04 -4.37
C THR A 51 12.43 4.59 -3.66
N ILE A 52 12.85 3.36 -3.92
CA ILE A 52 14.08 2.76 -3.40
C ILE A 52 15.02 2.52 -4.59
N LYS A 53 16.13 3.26 -4.62
CA LYS A 53 17.21 3.04 -5.58
C LYS A 53 18.18 2.03 -5.01
N GLY A 54 18.49 1.00 -5.78
CA GLY A 54 19.48 0.00 -5.43
C GLY A 54 20.92 0.54 -5.46
N GLY A 55 21.79 0.00 -4.62
CA GLY A 55 23.21 0.36 -4.58
C GLY A 55 24.03 -0.28 -5.70
N ARG A 56 23.52 -1.34 -6.36
CA ARG A 56 24.20 -2.00 -7.48
C ARG A 56 23.74 -1.43 -8.82
N PRO A 57 24.60 -1.43 -9.85
CA PRO A 57 24.21 -1.02 -11.19
C PRO A 57 23.03 -1.83 -11.72
N GLY A 58 22.03 -1.13 -12.29
CA GLY A 58 20.86 -1.71 -12.92
C GLY A 58 19.96 -0.62 -13.48
N ASN A 59 19.18 -0.96 -14.51
CA ASN A 59 18.30 -0.02 -15.22
C ASN A 59 16.82 -0.46 -15.22
N ARG A 60 16.49 -1.51 -14.47
CA ARG A 60 15.11 -1.98 -14.35
C ARG A 60 14.41 -1.31 -13.18
N THR A 61 13.15 -0.97 -13.40
CA THR A 61 12.23 -0.48 -12.35
C THR A 61 11.11 -1.48 -12.14
N VAL A 62 10.94 -1.93 -10.91
CA VAL A 62 9.85 -2.82 -10.50
C VAL A 62 8.88 -2.05 -9.62
N LEU A 63 7.60 -2.17 -9.88
CA LEU A 63 6.53 -1.62 -9.06
C LEU A 63 5.95 -2.70 -8.15
N LEU A 64 5.88 -2.42 -6.85
CA LEU A 64 5.03 -3.16 -5.91
C LEU A 64 3.84 -2.29 -5.53
N ARG A 65 2.63 -2.84 -5.61
CA ARG A 65 1.37 -2.10 -5.43
C ARG A 65 0.55 -2.66 -4.29
N ALA A 66 0.03 -1.77 -3.47
CA ALA A 66 -1.07 -2.04 -2.54
C ALA A 66 -2.15 -0.96 -2.69
N ASP A 67 -3.41 -1.36 -2.66
CA ASP A 67 -4.55 -0.47 -2.50
C ASP A 67 -4.71 -0.05 -1.03
N ILE A 68 -5.41 1.08 -0.79
CA ILE A 68 -5.50 1.66 0.54
C ILE A 68 -6.90 2.14 0.96
N ASP A 69 -7.87 2.10 0.07
CA ASP A 69 -9.24 2.55 0.34
C ASP A 69 -10.10 1.48 1.01
N ALA A 70 -11.17 1.92 1.67
CA ALA A 70 -12.14 1.08 2.37
C ALA A 70 -13.53 1.18 1.71
N LEU A 71 -14.43 0.32 2.17
CA LEU A 71 -15.79 0.19 1.65
C LEU A 71 -16.83 0.86 2.56
N PRO A 72 -17.97 1.36 1.99
CA PRO A 72 -19.08 1.93 2.76
C PRO A 72 -19.92 0.82 3.43
N ILE A 73 -19.30 0.10 4.36
CA ILE A 73 -19.87 -1.04 5.08
C ILE A 73 -19.79 -0.79 6.58
N GLN A 74 -20.90 -0.98 7.30
CA GLN A 74 -20.87 -0.92 8.77
C GLN A 74 -20.15 -2.14 9.34
N GLU A 75 -19.09 -1.91 10.08
CA GLU A 75 -18.35 -2.98 10.72
C GLU A 75 -19.08 -3.53 11.95
N ASN A 76 -19.24 -4.85 12.00
CA ASN A 76 -19.83 -5.61 13.11
C ASN A 76 -18.90 -6.77 13.57
N SER A 77 -17.60 -6.68 13.32
CA SER A 77 -16.64 -7.76 13.58
C SER A 77 -16.41 -8.02 15.08
N GLY A 78 -16.61 -7.02 15.94
CA GLY A 78 -16.35 -7.12 17.38
C GLY A 78 -14.87 -7.08 17.76
N VAL A 79 -13.94 -6.84 16.82
CA VAL A 79 -12.51 -6.72 17.12
C VAL A 79 -12.20 -5.40 17.85
N GLU A 80 -11.15 -5.38 18.67
CA GLU A 80 -10.76 -4.20 19.44
C GLU A 80 -10.33 -3.03 18.56
N PHE A 81 -9.74 -3.32 17.41
CA PHE A 81 -9.28 -2.34 16.41
C PHE A 81 -10.29 -2.08 15.29
N LYS A 82 -11.58 -2.29 15.55
CA LYS A 82 -12.64 -1.98 14.56
C LYS A 82 -12.60 -0.51 14.13
N SER A 83 -13.11 -0.23 12.94
CA SER A 83 -13.21 1.12 12.40
C SER A 83 -13.87 2.09 13.38
N ILE A 84 -13.24 3.24 13.57
CA ILE A 84 -13.81 4.38 14.33
C ILE A 84 -14.74 5.23 13.48
N HIS A 85 -14.77 5.02 12.17
CA HIS A 85 -15.63 5.72 11.22
C HIS A 85 -16.91 4.93 10.98
N PRO A 86 -18.08 5.35 11.51
CA PRO A 86 -19.34 4.65 11.33
C PRO A 86 -19.65 4.47 9.84
N GLY A 87 -20.04 3.24 9.46
CA GLY A 87 -20.40 2.93 8.08
C GLY A 87 -19.21 2.77 7.12
N VAL A 88 -17.97 2.72 7.61
CA VAL A 88 -16.77 2.50 6.79
C VAL A 88 -15.95 1.37 7.37
N MET A 89 -15.50 0.42 6.55
CA MET A 89 -14.72 -0.74 6.97
C MET A 89 -13.76 -1.20 5.88
N HIS A 90 -12.56 -1.63 6.26
CA HIS A 90 -11.67 -2.39 5.37
C HIS A 90 -12.18 -3.83 5.18
N ALA A 91 -13.32 -3.99 4.47
CA ALA A 91 -13.94 -5.29 4.24
C ALA A 91 -13.29 -6.08 3.10
N CYS A 92 -12.51 -5.43 2.22
CA CYS A 92 -11.73 -6.07 1.17
C CYS A 92 -10.29 -6.45 1.59
N GLY A 93 -9.84 -5.96 2.74
CA GLY A 93 -8.52 -6.31 3.30
C GLY A 93 -7.37 -5.42 2.84
N HIS A 94 -7.65 -4.22 2.30
CA HIS A 94 -6.63 -3.28 1.83
C HIS A 94 -5.72 -2.77 2.96
N ASP A 95 -6.18 -2.77 4.21
CA ASP A 95 -5.37 -2.58 5.42
C ASP A 95 -4.23 -3.61 5.54
N CYS A 96 -4.50 -4.87 5.19
CA CYS A 96 -3.49 -5.91 5.14
C CYS A 96 -2.49 -5.66 4.00
N HIS A 97 -2.97 -5.27 2.82
CA HIS A 97 -2.12 -5.01 1.66
C HIS A 97 -1.15 -3.86 1.94
N ALA A 98 -1.65 -2.74 2.45
CA ALA A 98 -0.82 -1.58 2.80
C ALA A 98 0.20 -1.92 3.90
N ALA A 99 -0.21 -2.64 4.96
CA ALA A 99 0.70 -3.07 6.02
C ALA A 99 1.79 -4.03 5.51
N MET A 100 1.45 -4.96 4.61
CA MET A 100 2.43 -5.86 3.99
C MET A 100 3.42 -5.07 3.11
N LEU A 101 2.95 -4.08 2.35
CA LEU A 101 3.82 -3.24 1.53
C LEU A 101 4.75 -2.37 2.36
N LEU A 102 4.31 -1.83 3.52
CA LEU A 102 5.19 -1.17 4.50
C LEU A 102 6.27 -2.11 5.03
N GLY A 103 5.90 -3.36 5.33
CA GLY A 103 6.87 -4.37 5.75
C GLY A 103 7.89 -4.69 4.66
N ALA A 104 7.45 -4.82 3.41
CA ALA A 104 8.33 -5.00 2.25
C ALA A 104 9.25 -3.78 2.04
N ALA A 105 8.71 -2.55 2.20
CA ALA A 105 9.48 -1.31 2.12
C ALA A 105 10.68 -1.32 3.06
N ARG A 106 10.48 -1.70 4.31
CA ARG A 106 11.56 -1.80 5.31
C ARG A 106 12.63 -2.80 4.88
N LEU A 107 12.24 -4.02 4.54
CA LEU A 107 13.20 -5.06 4.13
C LEU A 107 14.01 -4.66 2.90
N LEU A 108 13.34 -4.07 1.90
CA LEU A 108 14.00 -3.59 0.68
C LEU A 108 14.94 -2.41 0.96
N TRP A 109 14.53 -1.50 1.85
CA TRP A 109 15.36 -0.36 2.25
C TRP A 109 16.61 -0.79 3.03
N GLU A 110 16.47 -1.72 3.96
CA GLU A 110 17.59 -2.27 4.72
C GLU A 110 18.60 -3.01 3.83
N SER A 111 18.11 -3.70 2.79
CA SER A 111 18.95 -4.43 1.82
C SER A 111 19.26 -3.68 0.53
N ARG A 112 18.93 -2.37 0.44
CA ARG A 112 19.04 -1.60 -0.81
C ARG A 112 20.42 -1.61 -1.47
N GLU A 113 21.50 -1.69 -0.67
CA GLU A 113 22.85 -1.75 -1.20
C GLU A 113 23.14 -3.04 -2.02
N GLU A 114 22.32 -4.06 -1.83
CA GLU A 114 22.40 -5.32 -2.57
C GLU A 114 21.47 -5.36 -3.78
N LEU A 115 20.53 -4.44 -3.90
CA LEU A 115 19.58 -4.38 -5.00
C LEU A 115 20.20 -3.74 -6.23
N ALA A 116 19.80 -4.21 -7.42
CA ALA A 116 20.11 -3.60 -8.70
C ALA A 116 18.86 -2.94 -9.28
N GLY A 117 19.01 -1.71 -9.79
CA GLY A 117 17.88 -0.96 -10.36
C GLY A 117 17.05 -0.22 -9.31
N THR A 118 15.74 -0.09 -9.56
CA THR A 118 14.82 0.71 -8.74
C THR A 118 13.58 -0.10 -8.34
N VAL A 119 13.12 0.08 -7.10
CA VAL A 119 11.81 -0.41 -6.66
C VAL A 119 10.92 0.78 -6.34
N LYS A 120 9.78 0.88 -6.99
CA LYS A 120 8.69 1.81 -6.65
C LYS A 120 7.64 1.08 -5.82
N LEU A 121 7.16 1.73 -4.76
CA LEU A 121 6.13 1.22 -3.87
C LEU A 121 4.92 2.13 -4.00
N LEU A 122 3.88 1.68 -4.69
CA LEU A 122 2.65 2.43 -4.91
C LEU A 122 1.61 2.05 -3.85
N PHE A 123 1.25 3.01 -3.02
CA PHE A 123 0.08 2.95 -2.15
C PHE A 123 -1.07 3.64 -2.88
N GLN A 124 -1.87 2.83 -3.58
CA GLN A 124 -2.88 3.31 -4.52
C GLN A 124 -4.20 3.63 -3.84
N ALA A 125 -4.70 4.83 -4.05
CA ALA A 125 -6.05 5.24 -3.65
C ALA A 125 -7.13 4.73 -4.61
N ALA A 126 -8.38 4.72 -4.13
CA ALA A 126 -9.61 4.59 -4.91
C ALA A 126 -9.66 3.35 -5.84
N GLU A 127 -9.23 2.19 -5.33
CA GLU A 127 -9.32 0.92 -6.08
C GLU A 127 -10.77 0.47 -6.25
N GLU A 128 -11.59 0.57 -5.20
CA GLU A 128 -12.96 0.07 -5.13
C GLU A 128 -13.95 0.77 -6.10
N VAL A 129 -13.52 1.89 -6.68
CA VAL A 129 -14.28 2.61 -7.71
C VAL A 129 -13.68 2.43 -9.12
N PHE A 130 -12.68 1.55 -9.27
CA PHE A 130 -12.05 1.11 -10.54
C PHE A 130 -11.39 2.20 -11.39
N VAL A 131 -11.16 3.39 -10.85
CA VAL A 131 -10.54 4.52 -11.58
C VAL A 131 -9.31 5.09 -10.90
N GLY A 132 -9.01 4.68 -9.66
CA GLY A 132 -7.92 5.25 -8.87
C GLY A 132 -6.54 5.14 -9.50
N SER A 133 -6.27 4.05 -10.22
CA SER A 133 -4.99 3.84 -10.90
C SER A 133 -4.75 4.78 -12.08
N HIS A 134 -5.80 5.29 -12.73
CA HIS A 134 -5.71 6.19 -13.88
C HIS A 134 -4.91 7.46 -13.53
N TYR A 135 -5.06 7.99 -12.31
CA TYR A 135 -4.31 9.17 -11.88
C TYR A 135 -2.79 8.99 -12.04
N TYR A 136 -2.26 7.84 -11.60
CA TYR A 136 -0.81 7.59 -11.65
C TYR A 136 -0.32 7.30 -13.06
N VAL A 137 -1.12 6.62 -13.87
CA VAL A 137 -0.82 6.30 -15.27
C VAL A 137 -0.89 7.55 -16.15
N ASP A 138 -1.98 8.29 -16.08
CA ASP A 138 -2.22 9.47 -16.95
C ASP A 138 -1.24 10.62 -16.67
N LYS A 139 -0.74 10.70 -15.43
CA LYS A 139 0.30 11.68 -15.04
C LYS A 139 1.73 11.21 -15.36
N GLY A 140 1.91 10.00 -15.90
CA GLY A 140 3.22 9.46 -16.27
C GLY A 140 4.10 9.00 -15.11
N TYR A 141 3.54 8.85 -13.91
CA TYR A 141 4.32 8.44 -12.73
C TYR A 141 4.87 7.01 -12.82
N LEU A 142 4.34 6.21 -13.72
CA LEU A 142 4.69 4.80 -13.93
C LEU A 142 5.34 4.52 -15.28
N ASP A 143 5.70 5.54 -16.06
CA ASP A 143 6.25 5.39 -17.43
C ASP A 143 7.60 4.67 -17.46
N ASP A 144 8.36 4.72 -16.37
CA ASP A 144 9.66 4.06 -16.21
C ASP A 144 9.56 2.64 -15.61
N VAL A 145 8.35 2.11 -15.40
CA VAL A 145 8.14 0.79 -14.77
C VAL A 145 8.23 -0.32 -15.80
N ASP A 146 9.16 -1.27 -15.60
CA ASP A 146 9.35 -2.45 -16.46
C ASP A 146 8.43 -3.62 -16.09
N ALA A 147 8.09 -3.76 -14.81
CA ALA A 147 7.23 -4.81 -14.29
C ALA A 147 6.49 -4.36 -13.03
N ALA A 148 5.27 -4.85 -12.85
CA ALA A 148 4.45 -4.54 -11.68
C ALA A 148 3.93 -5.83 -11.02
N MET A 149 3.83 -5.80 -9.68
CA MET A 149 3.26 -6.87 -8.89
C MET A 149 2.37 -6.30 -7.78
N GLY A 150 1.23 -6.95 -7.56
CA GLY A 150 0.34 -6.73 -6.42
C GLY A 150 -0.05 -8.05 -5.77
N LEU A 151 -0.47 -8.00 -4.53
CA LEU A 151 -1.02 -9.14 -3.78
C LEU A 151 -2.44 -8.80 -3.33
N HIS A 152 -3.29 -9.81 -3.24
CA HIS A 152 -4.60 -9.68 -2.61
C HIS A 152 -4.82 -10.78 -1.58
N VAL A 153 -5.28 -10.41 -0.37
CA VAL A 153 -5.71 -11.38 0.63
C VAL A 153 -7.01 -12.05 0.19
N TRP A 154 -7.13 -13.35 0.42
CA TRP A 154 -8.30 -14.10 -0.04
C TRP A 154 -8.93 -14.89 1.11
N PRO A 155 -10.17 -14.59 1.53
CA PRO A 155 -10.76 -15.11 2.75
C PRO A 155 -11.03 -16.62 2.72
N THR A 156 -11.13 -17.22 1.54
CA THR A 156 -11.36 -18.66 1.39
C THR A 156 -10.08 -19.47 1.19
N ALA A 157 -8.91 -18.82 1.08
CA ALA A 157 -7.63 -19.51 1.03
C ALA A 157 -7.15 -19.87 2.45
N SER A 158 -6.60 -21.07 2.59
CA SER A 158 -5.99 -21.48 3.86
C SER A 158 -4.78 -20.60 4.20
N SER A 159 -4.60 -20.27 5.48
CA SER A 159 -3.43 -19.52 5.95
C SER A 159 -2.13 -20.22 5.53
N GLY A 160 -1.13 -19.40 5.13
CA GLY A 160 0.16 -19.88 4.63
C GLY A 160 0.16 -20.33 3.17
N ARG A 161 -0.94 -20.14 2.45
CA ARG A 161 -1.05 -20.45 1.02
C ARG A 161 -0.81 -19.21 0.18
N LEU A 162 0.06 -19.32 -0.84
CA LEU A 162 0.23 -18.35 -1.89
C LEU A 162 -0.31 -18.96 -3.20
N VAL A 163 -1.17 -18.21 -3.89
CA VAL A 163 -1.67 -18.58 -5.22
C VAL A 163 -1.16 -17.55 -6.21
N VAL A 164 -0.48 -17.99 -7.24
CA VAL A 164 -0.01 -17.15 -8.35
C VAL A 164 -0.99 -17.36 -9.50
N MET A 165 -1.51 -16.27 -10.03
CA MET A 165 -2.32 -16.26 -11.25
C MET A 165 -1.46 -15.70 -12.40
N ASP A 166 -1.44 -16.40 -13.51
CA ASP A 166 -0.78 -15.98 -14.75
C ASP A 166 -1.65 -14.98 -15.50
#